data_301d59ee8a167b806ee97db8b1b09361
#
_entry.id   301d59ee8a167b806ee97db8b1b09361
#
_cell.length_a   1.000
_cell.length_b   1.000
_cell.length_c   1.000
_cell.angle_alpha   90.00
_cell.angle_beta   90.00
_cell.angle_gamma   90.00
#
_symmetry.space_group_name_H-M   'P 1'
#
loop_
_entity.id
_entity.type
_entity.pdbx_description
1 polymer ?
#
loop_
_entity_poly.entity_id
_entity_poly.type
_entity_poly.pdbx_seq_one_letter_code
_entity_poly.pdbx_strand_id
1 'polypeptide(L)'
;MKKRINWVYMIYFILFYIIMYLLAYLSLSKLDRMVLHAIPMAIKAHSNEQCNSPSYVPFYKWFHYFFLGIGGFLITPFRIILNDDAFALTTRGALYNTYSVPIEKLKETNDKLNMHFVFVKSNLPTPKLYAYSTKSELITLEHIDKEKMYIMKPRYGCFGNDISLVKGKDIKHKPDYLIQQYLKDCKNKARNYRVITMYDGTVFLTLQYTQQTSLVSSNCSKGSELSYDPIPDQIHSLSSECSKFHINNYNILSLGWDLMYDCETKKAYVLEVNTSHGLGKCKRNDVKRYKNYAKKFYNI
;
A
#
# COMPACT_ATOMS: atom_id res chain seq x y z
N MET A 1 35.24 31.33 18.43
CA MET A 1 35.76 31.35 17.02
C MET A 1 34.62 30.90 16.07
N LYS A 2 34.01 31.81 15.31
CA LYS A 2 33.07 31.45 14.22
C LYS A 2 33.90 30.97 13.05
N LYS A 3 33.86 29.64 12.73
CA LYS A 3 34.45 29.12 11.49
C LYS A 3 33.72 29.78 10.31
N ARG A 4 34.38 30.66 9.57
CA ARG A 4 33.89 31.20 8.31
C ARG A 4 33.76 30.01 7.33
N ILE A 5 32.55 29.69 6.92
CA ILE A 5 32.30 28.73 5.86
C ILE A 5 32.99 29.29 4.59
N ASN A 6 33.88 28.50 4.03
CA ASN A 6 34.53 28.91 2.79
C ASN A 6 33.56 28.67 1.63
N TRP A 7 32.88 29.73 1.19
CA TRP A 7 31.86 29.68 0.13
C TRP A 7 32.41 29.11 -1.17
N VAL A 8 33.70 29.26 -1.45
CA VAL A 8 34.31 28.70 -2.65
C VAL A 8 34.26 27.17 -2.64
N TYR A 9 34.63 26.54 -1.52
CA TYR A 9 34.54 25.08 -1.39
C TYR A 9 33.10 24.58 -1.48
N MET A 10 32.14 25.34 -0.94
CA MET A 10 30.75 24.99 -1.01
C MET A 10 30.23 25.03 -2.46
N ILE A 11 30.65 26.04 -3.25
CA ILE A 11 30.28 26.14 -4.67
C ILE A 11 30.86 24.96 -5.46
N TYR A 12 32.14 24.63 -5.25
CA TYR A 12 32.75 23.45 -5.90
C TYR A 12 32.08 22.16 -5.52
N PHE A 13 31.70 21.98 -4.27
CA PHE A 13 30.97 20.81 -3.82
C PHE A 13 29.61 20.70 -4.50
N ILE A 14 28.85 21.79 -4.60
CA ILE A 14 27.54 21.84 -5.28
C ILE A 14 27.71 21.53 -6.77
N LEU A 15 28.68 22.13 -7.46
CA LEU A 15 28.97 21.87 -8.87
C LEU A 15 29.34 20.41 -9.12
N PHE A 16 30.26 19.88 -8.30
CA PHE A 16 30.63 18.46 -8.36
C PHE A 16 29.41 17.55 -8.18
N TYR A 17 28.55 17.84 -7.19
CA TYR A 17 27.34 17.07 -6.95
C TYR A 17 26.38 17.13 -8.14
N ILE A 18 26.17 18.30 -8.74
CA ILE A 18 25.31 18.48 -9.92
C ILE A 18 25.85 17.65 -11.10
N ILE A 19 27.15 17.70 -11.36
CA ILE A 19 27.79 16.93 -12.43
C ILE A 19 27.60 15.43 -12.19
N MET A 20 27.90 14.95 -10.98
CA MET A 20 27.71 13.53 -10.63
C MET A 20 26.25 13.10 -10.74
N TYR A 21 25.31 13.95 -10.32
CA TYR A 21 23.88 13.69 -10.47
C TYR A 21 23.47 13.57 -11.95
N LEU A 22 23.93 14.49 -12.81
CA LEU A 22 23.64 14.46 -14.24
C LEU A 22 24.20 13.20 -14.91
N LEU A 23 25.46 12.82 -14.59
CA LEU A 23 26.06 11.59 -15.09
C LEU A 23 25.26 10.36 -14.64
N ALA A 24 24.90 10.31 -13.36
CA ALA A 24 24.06 9.25 -12.82
C ALA A 24 22.69 9.20 -13.53
N TYR A 25 22.02 10.35 -13.70
CA TYR A 25 20.73 10.46 -14.39
C TYR A 25 20.82 10.00 -15.85
N LEU A 26 21.86 10.39 -16.58
CA LEU A 26 22.05 10.01 -17.99
C LEU A 26 22.33 8.52 -18.15
N SER A 27 22.96 7.88 -17.15
CA SER A 27 23.23 6.44 -17.16
C SER A 27 21.99 5.59 -16.84
N LEU A 28 20.90 6.19 -16.32
CA LEU A 28 19.67 5.47 -16.02
C LEU A 28 18.91 5.04 -17.29
N SER A 29 18.26 3.88 -17.21
CA SER A 29 17.29 3.48 -18.23
C SER A 29 16.14 4.49 -18.33
N LYS A 30 15.45 4.53 -19.49
CA LYS A 30 14.25 5.37 -19.67
C LYS A 30 13.20 5.13 -18.58
N LEU A 31 12.97 3.86 -18.24
CA LEU A 31 12.04 3.48 -17.18
C LEU A 31 12.46 4.03 -15.80
N ASP A 32 13.75 3.91 -15.44
CA ASP A 32 14.24 4.41 -14.15
C ASP A 32 14.18 5.95 -14.08
N ARG A 33 14.37 6.67 -15.20
CA ARG A 33 14.16 8.12 -15.28
C ARG A 33 12.69 8.50 -15.05
N MET A 34 11.75 7.75 -15.63
CA MET A 34 10.30 7.96 -15.38
C MET A 34 9.97 7.81 -13.90
N VAL A 35 10.57 6.85 -13.20
CA VAL A 35 10.41 6.67 -11.75
C VAL A 35 10.82 7.91 -10.95
N LEU A 36 11.93 8.56 -11.33
CA LEU A 36 12.37 9.79 -10.68
C LEU A 36 11.33 10.91 -10.81
N HIS A 37 10.68 11.03 -11.97
CA HIS A 37 9.61 12.01 -12.20
C HIS A 37 8.32 11.67 -11.42
N ALA A 38 8.11 10.40 -11.07
CA ALA A 38 6.97 9.98 -10.25
C ALA A 38 7.13 10.31 -8.76
N ILE A 39 8.36 10.53 -8.26
CA ILE A 39 8.61 10.83 -6.84
C ILE A 39 7.82 12.04 -6.33
N PRO A 40 7.81 13.22 -6.99
CA PRO A 40 7.02 14.35 -6.54
C PRO A 40 5.52 14.07 -6.52
N MET A 41 5.02 13.27 -7.48
CA MET A 41 3.61 12.86 -7.52
C MET A 41 3.26 11.89 -6.39
N ALA A 42 4.15 10.93 -6.10
CA ALA A 42 4.00 10.02 -4.98
C ALA A 42 3.98 10.76 -3.63
N ILE A 43 4.84 11.76 -3.46
CA ILE A 43 4.86 12.61 -2.27
C ILE A 43 3.56 13.39 -2.13
N LYS A 44 3.09 14.00 -3.24
CA LYS A 44 1.83 14.76 -3.26
C LYS A 44 0.63 13.85 -2.96
N ALA A 45 0.61 12.64 -3.51
CA ALA A 45 -0.43 11.66 -3.22
C ALA A 45 -0.42 11.27 -1.73
N HIS A 46 0.75 10.96 -1.18
CA HIS A 46 0.91 10.61 0.24
C HIS A 46 0.56 11.77 1.18
N SER A 47 0.92 13.00 0.84
CA SER A 47 0.53 14.19 1.62
C SER A 47 -0.97 14.42 1.59
N ASN A 48 -1.64 14.18 0.46
CA ASN A 48 -3.09 14.28 0.34
C ASN A 48 -3.83 13.18 1.12
N GLU A 49 -3.30 11.95 1.15
CA GLU A 49 -3.83 10.87 1.98
C GLU A 49 -3.82 11.24 3.47
N GLN A 50 -2.74 11.85 3.93
CA GLN A 50 -2.60 12.27 5.31
C GLN A 50 -3.43 13.51 5.66
N CYS A 51 -3.67 14.41 4.71
CA CYS A 51 -4.55 15.56 4.88
C CYS A 51 -6.04 15.18 5.00
N ASN A 52 -6.45 14.05 4.43
CA ASN A 52 -7.81 13.53 4.55
C ASN A 52 -8.01 12.67 5.81
N SER A 53 -6.95 12.35 6.53
CA SER A 53 -7.04 11.73 7.86
C SER A 53 -7.40 12.81 8.89
N PRO A 54 -8.40 12.58 9.77
CA PRO A 54 -8.75 13.53 10.83
C PRO A 54 -7.63 13.74 11.84
N SER A 55 -6.57 12.96 11.81
CA SER A 55 -5.38 13.19 12.61
C SER A 55 -4.52 14.28 11.96
N TYR A 56 -4.57 15.49 12.53
CA TYR A 56 -3.63 16.57 12.24
C TYR A 56 -2.20 16.03 12.17
N VAL A 57 -1.61 16.07 10.97
CA VAL A 57 -0.20 15.72 10.81
C VAL A 57 0.63 16.90 11.29
N PRO A 58 1.38 16.78 12.39
CA PRO A 58 2.20 17.87 12.89
C PRO A 58 3.14 18.37 11.79
N PHE A 59 3.36 19.70 11.73
CA PHE A 59 4.20 20.37 10.74
C PHE A 59 5.59 19.71 10.57
N TYR A 60 6.18 19.17 11.65
CA TYR A 60 7.46 18.45 11.57
C TYR A 60 7.39 17.15 10.77
N LYS A 61 6.25 16.45 10.75
CA LYS A 61 6.07 15.26 9.89
C LYS A 61 5.97 15.65 8.42
N TRP A 62 5.27 16.73 8.11
CA TRP A 62 5.24 17.29 6.76
C TRP A 62 6.66 17.67 6.29
N PHE A 63 7.43 18.33 7.15
CA PHE A 63 8.83 18.67 6.89
C PHE A 63 9.70 17.42 6.68
N HIS A 64 9.50 16.39 7.49
CA HIS A 64 10.17 15.10 7.36
C HIS A 64 9.87 14.43 6.01
N TYR A 65 8.61 14.39 5.56
CA TYR A 65 8.24 13.84 4.26
C TYR A 65 8.77 14.69 3.10
N PHE A 66 8.78 16.01 3.23
CA PHE A 66 9.35 16.91 2.27
C PHE A 66 10.85 16.65 2.09
N PHE A 67 11.61 16.52 3.18
CA PHE A 67 13.03 16.20 3.14
C PHE A 67 13.32 14.78 2.68
N LEU A 68 12.52 13.80 3.08
CA LEU A 68 12.62 12.43 2.56
C LEU A 68 12.35 12.40 1.06
N GLY A 69 11.41 13.20 0.57
CA GLY A 69 11.10 13.32 -0.85
C GLY A 69 12.24 13.94 -1.65
N ILE A 70 12.76 15.09 -1.20
CA ILE A 70 13.92 15.75 -1.83
C ILE A 70 15.16 14.87 -1.69
N GLY A 71 15.44 14.35 -0.52
CA GLY A 71 16.55 13.42 -0.28
C GLY A 71 16.41 12.14 -1.12
N GLY A 72 15.22 11.61 -1.24
CA GLY A 72 14.90 10.49 -2.12
C GLY A 72 15.18 10.83 -3.58
N PHE A 73 14.71 11.97 -4.07
CA PHE A 73 14.97 12.44 -5.45
C PHE A 73 16.47 12.60 -5.72
N LEU A 74 17.21 13.21 -4.80
CA LEU A 74 18.64 13.47 -4.96
C LEU A 74 19.51 12.20 -4.85
N ILE A 75 19.15 11.25 -3.99
CA ILE A 75 19.94 10.05 -3.71
C ILE A 75 19.54 8.86 -4.60
N THR A 76 18.27 8.79 -5.06
CA THR A 76 17.75 7.64 -5.79
C THR A 76 18.57 7.29 -7.05
N PRO A 77 19.05 8.21 -7.91
CA PRO A 77 19.88 7.84 -9.04
C PRO A 77 21.13 7.06 -8.64
N PHE A 78 21.82 7.47 -7.60
CA PHE A 78 23.02 6.78 -7.10
C PHE A 78 22.67 5.40 -6.53
N ARG A 79 21.58 5.28 -5.79
CA ARG A 79 21.09 3.99 -5.27
C ARG A 79 20.69 3.02 -6.39
N ILE A 80 20.09 3.53 -7.47
CA ILE A 80 19.75 2.71 -8.63
C ILE A 80 21.01 2.16 -9.29
N ILE A 81 22.05 2.98 -9.42
CA ILE A 81 23.32 2.59 -10.04
C ILE A 81 24.10 1.61 -9.16
N LEU A 82 24.15 1.86 -7.86
CA LEU A 82 24.85 1.02 -6.88
C LEU A 82 24.12 -0.32 -6.60
N ASN A 83 22.99 -0.56 -7.28
CA ASN A 83 22.27 -1.83 -7.23
C ASN A 83 21.80 -2.23 -5.83
N ASP A 84 21.35 -1.25 -5.05
CA ASP A 84 20.72 -1.52 -3.75
C ASP A 84 19.36 -2.21 -3.95
N ASP A 85 19.41 -3.53 -4.14
CA ASP A 85 18.26 -4.37 -4.46
C ASP A 85 17.15 -4.29 -3.40
N ALA A 86 17.49 -4.16 -2.12
CA ALA A 86 16.50 -4.12 -1.03
C ALA A 86 15.65 -2.84 -1.06
N PHE A 87 16.26 -1.68 -1.30
CA PHE A 87 15.54 -0.41 -1.44
C PHE A 87 14.81 -0.33 -2.78
N ALA A 88 15.42 -0.87 -3.82
CA ALA A 88 14.86 -0.93 -5.15
C ALA A 88 13.52 -1.69 -5.20
N LEU A 89 13.38 -2.72 -4.40
CA LEU A 89 12.25 -3.65 -4.42
C LEU A 89 10.96 -3.06 -3.88
N THR A 90 11.02 -2.40 -2.74
CA THR A 90 9.84 -1.86 -2.07
C THR A 90 9.39 -0.53 -2.68
N THR A 91 10.34 0.32 -3.03
CA THR A 91 10.06 1.69 -3.46
C THR A 91 9.84 1.81 -4.96
N ARG A 92 10.60 1.06 -5.78
CA ARG A 92 10.47 1.15 -7.25
C ARG A 92 9.15 0.59 -7.76
N GLY A 93 8.68 -0.54 -7.22
CA GLY A 93 7.39 -1.11 -7.61
C GLY A 93 6.26 -0.13 -7.38
N ALA A 94 6.23 0.49 -6.20
CA ALA A 94 5.28 1.54 -5.88
C ALA A 94 5.41 2.75 -6.81
N LEU A 95 6.64 3.19 -7.12
CA LEU A 95 6.88 4.35 -7.99
C LEU A 95 6.50 4.06 -9.45
N TYR A 96 6.81 2.87 -9.99
CA TYR A 96 6.38 2.48 -11.33
C TYR A 96 4.87 2.51 -11.45
N ASN A 97 4.17 2.03 -10.43
CA ASN A 97 2.72 2.02 -10.43
C ASN A 97 2.14 3.43 -10.27
N THR A 98 2.66 4.22 -9.33
CA THR A 98 2.20 5.59 -9.04
C THR A 98 2.29 6.50 -10.26
N TYR A 99 3.27 6.28 -11.15
CA TYR A 99 3.39 7.07 -12.39
C TYR A 99 2.18 6.92 -13.31
N SER A 100 1.56 5.74 -13.33
CA SER A 100 0.39 5.46 -14.19
C SER A 100 -0.95 5.70 -13.50
N VAL A 101 -0.98 5.89 -12.18
CA VAL A 101 -2.24 5.98 -11.44
C VAL A 101 -2.81 7.40 -11.48
N PRO A 102 -4.00 7.62 -12.05
CA PRO A 102 -4.71 8.88 -11.92
C PRO A 102 -5.02 9.19 -10.45
N ILE A 103 -4.95 10.47 -10.08
CA ILE A 103 -5.18 10.93 -8.69
C ILE A 103 -6.58 10.50 -8.20
N GLU A 104 -7.58 10.49 -9.08
CA GLU A 104 -8.94 10.07 -8.78
C GLU A 104 -8.99 8.60 -8.36
N LYS A 105 -8.26 7.74 -9.06
CA LYS A 105 -8.17 6.31 -8.75
C LYS A 105 -7.41 6.05 -7.45
N LEU A 106 -6.42 6.86 -7.17
CA LEU A 106 -5.70 6.83 -5.89
C LEU A 106 -6.62 7.19 -4.73
N LYS A 107 -7.43 8.24 -4.87
CA LYS A 107 -8.44 8.63 -3.87
C LYS A 107 -9.52 7.58 -3.70
N GLU A 108 -9.98 6.97 -4.81
CA GLU A 108 -10.98 5.91 -4.81
C GLU A 108 -10.53 4.71 -3.99
N THR A 109 -9.31 4.20 -4.24
CA THR A 109 -8.79 3.00 -3.56
C THR A 109 -8.41 3.24 -2.09
N ASN A 110 -8.13 4.49 -1.72
CA ASN A 110 -7.79 4.86 -0.34
C ASN A 110 -9.02 4.99 0.56
N ASP A 111 -10.21 5.15 -0.01
CA ASP A 111 -11.47 5.18 0.72
C ASP A 111 -12.03 3.76 0.91
N LYS A 112 -11.75 3.16 2.07
CA LYS A 112 -12.17 1.78 2.37
C LYS A 112 -13.69 1.58 2.39
N LEU A 113 -14.45 2.63 2.71
CA LEU A 113 -15.93 2.58 2.65
C LEU A 113 -16.40 2.52 1.20
N ASN A 114 -15.88 3.40 0.36
CA ASN A 114 -16.19 3.41 -1.07
C ASN A 114 -15.80 2.08 -1.72
N MET A 115 -14.59 1.59 -1.45
CA MET A 115 -14.11 0.31 -1.99
C MET A 115 -14.93 -0.88 -1.52
N HIS A 116 -15.44 -0.87 -0.29
CA HIS A 116 -16.37 -1.92 0.16
C HIS A 116 -17.59 -2.00 -0.76
N PHE A 117 -18.26 -0.88 -1.05
CA PHE A 117 -19.41 -0.86 -1.95
C PHE A 117 -19.06 -1.23 -3.39
N VAL A 118 -17.88 -0.81 -3.88
CA VAL A 118 -17.39 -1.21 -5.20
C VAL A 118 -17.19 -2.72 -5.28
N PHE A 119 -16.62 -3.35 -4.25
CA PHE A 119 -16.44 -4.81 -4.19
C PHE A 119 -17.77 -5.53 -4.15
N VAL A 120 -18.71 -5.10 -3.31
CA VAL A 120 -20.07 -5.68 -3.24
C VAL A 120 -20.77 -5.60 -4.60
N LYS A 121 -20.73 -4.44 -5.26
CA LYS A 121 -21.32 -4.23 -6.60
C LYS A 121 -20.68 -5.13 -7.66
N SER A 122 -19.40 -5.46 -7.51
CA SER A 122 -18.64 -6.30 -8.43
C SER A 122 -18.65 -7.79 -8.04
N ASN A 123 -19.45 -8.18 -7.07
CA ASN A 123 -19.51 -9.54 -6.52
C ASN A 123 -18.17 -10.09 -5.99
N LEU A 124 -17.25 -9.21 -5.60
CA LEU A 124 -16.03 -9.62 -4.91
C LEU A 124 -16.33 -9.85 -3.43
N PRO A 125 -16.00 -11.04 -2.89
CA PRO A 125 -16.22 -11.33 -1.47
C PRO A 125 -15.44 -10.32 -0.59
N THR A 126 -16.14 -9.59 0.26
CA THR A 126 -15.56 -8.65 1.22
C THR A 126 -16.22 -8.86 2.60
N PRO A 127 -15.52 -8.58 3.72
CA PRO A 127 -16.12 -8.73 5.04
C PRO A 127 -17.39 -7.90 5.16
N LYS A 128 -18.45 -8.48 5.76
CA LYS A 128 -19.73 -7.78 5.93
C LYS A 128 -19.52 -6.47 6.69
N LEU A 129 -20.10 -5.38 6.18
CA LEU A 129 -20.10 -4.07 6.83
C LEU A 129 -21.36 -3.94 7.70
N TYR A 130 -21.19 -3.76 9.00
CA TYR A 130 -22.28 -3.62 9.96
C TYR A 130 -22.65 -2.17 10.21
N ALA A 131 -21.67 -1.31 10.27
CA ALA A 131 -21.85 0.12 10.45
C ALA A 131 -20.65 0.91 9.93
N TYR A 132 -20.84 2.21 9.73
CA TYR A 132 -19.76 3.15 9.51
C TYR A 132 -20.06 4.48 10.20
N SER A 133 -19.01 5.21 10.55
CA SER A 133 -19.16 6.53 11.18
C SER A 133 -18.86 7.62 10.20
N THR A 134 -19.69 8.66 10.23
CA THR A 134 -19.40 9.97 9.68
C THR A 134 -18.69 10.83 10.76
N LYS A 135 -18.49 12.10 10.48
CA LYS A 135 -17.95 13.03 11.49
C LYS A 135 -18.88 13.20 12.70
N SER A 136 -20.19 13.07 12.50
CA SER A 136 -21.22 13.40 13.48
C SER A 136 -21.95 12.20 14.06
N GLU A 137 -22.07 11.09 13.32
CA GLU A 137 -22.95 9.98 13.68
C GLU A 137 -22.43 8.61 13.28
N LEU A 138 -22.93 7.57 13.93
CA LEU A 138 -22.75 6.17 13.58
C LEU A 138 -23.98 5.68 12.78
N ILE A 139 -23.75 5.35 11.51
CA ILE A 139 -24.78 4.80 10.62
C ILE A 139 -24.72 3.28 10.68
N THR A 140 -25.76 2.67 11.22
CA THR A 140 -25.87 1.21 11.33
C THR A 140 -26.60 0.66 10.10
N LEU A 141 -25.98 -0.29 9.42
CA LEU A 141 -26.52 -0.97 8.23
C LEU A 141 -27.14 -2.31 8.58
N GLU A 142 -26.63 -2.97 9.62
CA GLU A 142 -26.98 -4.33 10.02
C GLU A 142 -27.05 -4.42 11.54
N HIS A 143 -27.84 -5.39 12.04
CA HIS A 143 -27.92 -5.64 13.48
C HIS A 143 -26.54 -5.96 14.07
N ILE A 144 -26.15 -5.24 15.12
CA ILE A 144 -24.92 -5.46 15.86
C ILE A 144 -25.25 -6.28 17.12
N ASP A 145 -24.79 -7.53 17.14
CA ASP A 145 -24.91 -8.40 18.30
C ASP A 145 -23.91 -7.95 19.39
N LYS A 146 -24.40 -7.68 20.59
CA LYS A 146 -23.62 -7.11 21.70
C LYS A 146 -22.46 -8.01 22.16
N GLU A 147 -22.57 -9.33 22.00
CA GLU A 147 -21.57 -10.28 22.48
C GLU A 147 -20.58 -10.71 21.38
N LYS A 148 -20.87 -10.44 20.11
CA LYS A 148 -19.95 -10.75 19.01
C LYS A 148 -18.80 -9.77 18.90
N MET A 149 -17.71 -10.26 18.31
CA MET A 149 -16.52 -9.47 18.00
C MET A 149 -16.59 -8.88 16.61
N TYR A 150 -16.13 -7.66 16.47
CA TYR A 150 -16.09 -6.90 15.22
C TYR A 150 -14.72 -6.24 15.03
N ILE A 151 -14.35 -6.01 13.77
CA ILE A 151 -13.22 -5.18 13.41
C ILE A 151 -13.67 -3.74 13.28
N MET A 152 -13.04 -2.87 14.04
CA MET A 152 -13.18 -1.43 13.93
C MET A 152 -11.91 -0.85 13.32
N LYS A 153 -12.03 -0.22 12.12
CA LYS A 153 -10.88 0.31 11.37
C LYS A 153 -11.17 1.68 10.78
N PRO A 154 -10.15 2.56 10.64
CA PRO A 154 -10.35 3.86 10.01
C PRO A 154 -10.72 3.71 8.53
N ARG A 155 -11.61 4.57 8.05
CA ARG A 155 -12.01 4.69 6.64
C ARG A 155 -10.82 5.03 5.76
N TYR A 156 -10.02 5.99 6.22
CA TYR A 156 -8.76 6.40 5.61
C TYR A 156 -7.59 5.95 6.48
N GLY A 157 -6.44 5.69 5.87
CA GLY A 157 -5.25 5.28 6.60
C GLY A 157 -4.60 4.03 6.04
N CYS A 158 -3.37 3.81 6.45
CA CYS A 158 -2.50 2.76 5.94
C CYS A 158 -1.76 2.03 7.08
N PHE A 159 -1.03 0.98 6.75
CA PHE A 159 -0.18 0.21 7.66
C PHE A 159 -0.89 -0.46 8.84
N GLY A 160 -2.21 -0.68 8.76
CA GLY A 160 -2.97 -1.32 9.83
C GLY A 160 -2.99 -0.52 11.13
N ASN A 161 -2.78 0.80 11.07
CA ASN A 161 -2.88 1.67 12.24
C ASN A 161 -4.34 1.82 12.66
N ASP A 162 -4.56 1.93 13.98
CA ASP A 162 -5.88 2.16 14.59
C ASP A 162 -6.95 1.10 14.25
N ILE A 163 -6.53 -0.11 13.85
CA ILE A 163 -7.43 -1.25 13.74
C ILE A 163 -7.56 -1.89 15.11
N SER A 164 -8.79 -2.11 15.55
CA SER A 164 -9.10 -2.75 16.84
C SER A 164 -10.15 -3.83 16.70
N LEU A 165 -10.07 -4.83 17.58
CA LEU A 165 -11.08 -5.85 17.78
C LEU A 165 -11.94 -5.43 18.97
N VAL A 166 -13.23 -5.26 18.75
CA VAL A 166 -14.19 -4.74 19.76
C VAL A 166 -15.39 -5.65 19.89
N LYS A 167 -15.95 -5.78 21.09
CA LYS A 167 -17.28 -6.39 21.26
C LYS A 167 -18.36 -5.43 20.81
N GLY A 168 -19.48 -5.96 20.32
CA GLY A 168 -20.61 -5.14 19.85
C GLY A 168 -21.10 -4.13 20.88
N LYS A 169 -21.17 -4.50 22.17
CA LYS A 169 -21.56 -3.59 23.27
C LYS A 169 -20.57 -2.45 23.54
N ASP A 170 -19.32 -2.60 23.11
CA ASP A 170 -18.25 -1.62 23.35
C ASP A 170 -18.01 -0.71 22.13
N ILE A 171 -18.78 -0.88 21.04
CA ILE A 171 -18.71 -0.04 19.86
C ILE A 171 -19.19 1.36 20.22
N LYS A 172 -18.31 2.33 20.03
CA LYS A 172 -18.59 3.76 20.23
C LYS A 172 -18.39 4.51 18.93
N HIS A 173 -19.10 5.61 18.76
CA HIS A 173 -18.86 6.52 17.66
C HIS A 173 -17.41 7.00 17.70
N LYS A 174 -16.72 6.81 16.57
CA LYS A 174 -15.38 7.36 16.29
C LYS A 174 -15.41 7.86 14.86
N PRO A 175 -15.13 9.15 14.58
CA PRO A 175 -15.25 9.72 13.25
C PRO A 175 -14.48 8.95 12.18
N ASP A 176 -15.10 8.77 11.01
CA ASP A 176 -14.49 8.10 9.84
C ASP A 176 -13.99 6.68 10.12
N TYR A 177 -14.78 5.86 10.79
CA TYR A 177 -14.50 4.45 11.07
C TYR A 177 -15.52 3.50 10.44
N LEU A 178 -15.07 2.28 10.17
CA LEU A 178 -15.86 1.16 9.66
C LEU A 178 -15.94 0.08 10.73
N ILE A 179 -17.12 -0.52 10.89
CA ILE A 179 -17.35 -1.69 11.74
C ILE A 179 -17.67 -2.86 10.81
N GLN A 180 -16.76 -3.82 10.75
CA GLN A 180 -16.83 -4.95 9.84
C GLN A 180 -16.79 -6.28 10.57
N GLN A 181 -17.21 -7.32 9.85
CA GLN A 181 -17.08 -8.71 10.29
C GLN A 181 -15.64 -9.00 10.71
N TYR A 182 -15.48 -9.62 11.88
CA TYR A 182 -14.23 -10.22 12.28
C TYR A 182 -14.06 -11.55 11.57
N LEU A 183 -13.00 -11.69 10.79
CA LEU A 183 -12.61 -12.94 10.14
C LEU A 183 -11.61 -13.70 11.03
N LYS A 184 -11.82 -15.00 11.15
CA LYS A 184 -11.06 -15.83 12.08
C LYS A 184 -10.01 -16.66 11.35
N ASP A 185 -8.74 -16.44 11.67
CA ASP A 185 -7.67 -17.33 11.18
C ASP A 185 -7.67 -18.68 11.89
N CYS A 186 -7.33 -19.75 11.16
CA CYS A 186 -7.33 -21.13 11.66
C CYS A 186 -6.35 -21.38 12.82
N LYS A 187 -5.30 -20.59 12.93
CA LYS A 187 -4.29 -20.71 13.96
C LYS A 187 -4.39 -19.62 15.04
N ASN A 188 -5.50 -18.89 15.09
CA ASN A 188 -5.71 -17.75 15.98
C ASN A 188 -4.58 -16.70 15.88
N LYS A 189 -4.13 -16.41 14.67
CA LYS A 189 -3.09 -15.42 14.37
C LYS A 189 -3.62 -14.45 13.33
N ALA A 190 -3.09 -13.24 13.24
CA ALA A 190 -3.36 -12.41 12.10
C ALA A 190 -2.58 -12.96 10.89
N ARG A 191 -3.32 -13.48 9.90
CA ARG A 191 -2.76 -13.96 8.65
C ARG A 191 -3.37 -13.21 7.48
N ASN A 192 -2.51 -12.66 6.63
CA ASN A 192 -2.89 -11.89 5.48
C ASN A 192 -2.15 -12.39 4.24
N TYR A 193 -2.83 -12.36 3.10
CA TYR A 193 -2.25 -12.71 1.81
C TYR A 193 -2.15 -11.45 0.96
N ARG A 194 -0.90 -11.03 0.66
CA ARG A 194 -0.64 -9.96 -0.30
C ARG A 194 -0.60 -10.56 -1.70
N VAL A 195 -1.55 -10.17 -2.52
CA VAL A 195 -1.62 -10.56 -3.94
C VAL A 195 -1.30 -9.35 -4.80
N ILE A 196 -0.52 -9.55 -5.85
CA ILE A 196 -0.23 -8.52 -6.84
C ILE A 196 -0.77 -8.99 -8.19
N THR A 197 -1.66 -8.20 -8.78
CA THR A 197 -2.19 -8.43 -10.12
C THR A 197 -1.63 -7.41 -11.10
N MET A 198 -1.42 -7.82 -12.36
CA MET A 198 -0.87 -6.97 -13.41
C MET A 198 -1.96 -6.55 -14.40
N TYR A 199 -1.68 -5.51 -15.16
CA TYR A 199 -2.57 -4.93 -16.19
C TYR A 199 -3.06 -5.91 -17.25
N ASP A 200 -2.32 -7.01 -17.47
CA ASP A 200 -2.64 -8.06 -18.45
C ASP A 200 -3.44 -9.23 -17.85
N GLY A 201 -3.86 -9.10 -16.60
CA GLY A 201 -4.59 -10.15 -15.90
C GLY A 201 -3.72 -11.21 -15.21
N THR A 202 -2.41 -11.07 -15.26
CA THR A 202 -1.50 -11.99 -14.55
C THR A 202 -1.60 -11.78 -13.04
N VAL A 203 -1.77 -12.86 -12.27
CA VAL A 203 -1.48 -12.87 -10.83
C VAL A 203 0.04 -13.00 -10.70
N PHE A 204 0.69 -11.89 -10.43
CA PHE A 204 2.16 -11.78 -10.45
C PHE A 204 2.81 -12.43 -9.23
N LEU A 205 2.21 -12.25 -8.07
CA LEU A 205 2.77 -12.68 -6.79
C LEU A 205 1.68 -12.88 -5.76
N THR A 206 1.81 -13.93 -4.96
CA THR A 206 1.02 -14.14 -3.74
C THR A 206 1.98 -14.41 -2.60
N LEU A 207 1.97 -13.54 -1.58
CA LEU A 207 2.79 -13.64 -0.38
C LEU A 207 1.87 -13.81 0.83
N GLN A 208 2.22 -14.72 1.71
CA GLN A 208 1.52 -14.91 2.98
C GLN A 208 2.33 -14.27 4.11
N TYR A 209 1.66 -13.41 4.87
CA TYR A 209 2.21 -12.79 6.06
C TYR A 209 1.51 -13.28 7.31
N THR A 210 2.26 -13.57 8.36
CA THR A 210 1.71 -13.92 9.67
C THR A 210 2.31 -13.03 10.75
N GLN A 211 1.48 -12.66 11.72
CA GLN A 211 1.91 -11.97 12.93
C GLN A 211 1.46 -12.76 14.15
N GLN A 212 2.42 -13.15 14.98
CA GLN A 212 2.14 -14.00 16.14
C GLN A 212 1.53 -13.23 17.32
N THR A 213 1.80 -11.93 17.41
CA THR A 213 1.44 -11.08 18.55
C THR A 213 0.15 -10.29 18.35
N SER A 214 -0.49 -10.40 17.20
CA SER A 214 -1.73 -9.66 16.90
C SER A 214 -2.78 -10.59 16.29
N LEU A 215 -4.02 -10.44 16.72
CA LEU A 215 -5.19 -11.11 16.12
C LEU A 215 -5.82 -10.30 14.96
N VAL A 216 -5.38 -9.07 14.75
CA VAL A 216 -6.15 -8.09 13.97
C VAL A 216 -5.44 -7.61 12.73
N SER A 217 -4.10 -7.62 12.69
CA SER A 217 -3.36 -7.08 11.56
C SER A 217 -2.02 -7.78 11.40
N SER A 218 -1.76 -8.27 10.20
CA SER A 218 -0.44 -8.71 9.78
C SER A 218 0.11 -7.74 8.75
N ASN A 219 1.06 -6.89 9.15
CA ASN A 219 1.69 -5.93 8.26
C ASN A 219 3.21 -6.00 8.42
N CYS A 220 3.94 -5.95 7.30
CA CYS A 220 5.40 -5.95 7.29
C CYS A 220 6.01 -4.85 8.16
N SER A 221 5.39 -3.67 8.21
CA SER A 221 5.83 -2.55 9.04
C SER A 221 5.67 -2.79 10.54
N LYS A 222 4.90 -3.80 10.94
CA LYS A 222 4.64 -4.20 12.33
C LYS A 222 5.32 -5.51 12.71
N GLY A 223 6.35 -5.94 11.96
CA GLY A 223 7.12 -7.15 12.26
C GLY A 223 6.46 -8.45 11.82
N SER A 224 5.53 -8.42 10.86
CA SER A 224 5.01 -9.65 10.27
C SER A 224 6.07 -10.38 9.46
N GLU A 225 6.06 -11.71 9.58
CA GLU A 225 6.97 -12.59 8.89
C GLU A 225 6.32 -13.24 7.67
N LEU A 226 7.13 -13.59 6.67
CA LEU A 226 6.66 -14.42 5.56
C LEU A 226 6.43 -15.83 6.09
N SER A 227 5.26 -16.38 5.80
CA SER A 227 4.96 -17.78 6.00
C SER A 227 5.06 -18.53 4.69
N TYR A 228 5.56 -19.76 4.77
CA TYR A 228 5.66 -20.70 3.64
C TYR A 228 4.65 -21.84 3.77
N ASP A 229 3.65 -21.69 4.66
CA ASP A 229 2.53 -22.64 4.74
C ASP A 229 1.80 -22.69 3.39
N PRO A 230 1.16 -23.81 3.02
CA PRO A 230 0.35 -23.90 1.82
C PRO A 230 -0.74 -22.80 1.80
N ILE A 231 -0.87 -22.15 0.65
CA ILE A 231 -1.89 -21.12 0.42
C ILE A 231 -3.21 -21.83 0.11
N PRO A 232 -4.32 -21.51 0.80
CA PRO A 232 -5.62 -22.11 0.50
C PRO A 232 -6.07 -21.88 -0.94
N ASP A 233 -6.71 -22.86 -1.56
CA ASP A 233 -7.25 -22.76 -2.92
C ASP A 233 -8.24 -21.60 -3.09
N GLN A 234 -8.99 -21.27 -2.05
CA GLN A 234 -9.89 -20.13 -2.04
C GLN A 234 -9.15 -18.79 -2.25
N ILE A 235 -7.92 -18.67 -1.74
CA ILE A 235 -7.08 -17.50 -1.98
C ILE A 235 -6.64 -17.46 -3.44
N HIS A 236 -6.26 -18.60 -4.02
CA HIS A 236 -5.91 -18.67 -5.46
C HIS A 236 -7.10 -18.31 -6.35
N SER A 237 -8.28 -18.86 -6.05
CA SER A 237 -9.52 -18.54 -6.76
C SER A 237 -9.85 -17.04 -6.67
N LEU A 238 -9.84 -16.48 -5.45
CA LEU A 238 -10.13 -15.06 -5.25
C LEU A 238 -9.06 -14.16 -5.92
N SER A 239 -7.80 -14.57 -5.95
CA SER A 239 -6.74 -13.84 -6.66
C SER A 239 -7.04 -13.71 -8.15
N SER A 240 -7.61 -14.76 -8.76
CA SER A 240 -8.03 -14.74 -10.17
C SER A 240 -9.23 -13.80 -10.38
N GLU A 241 -10.17 -13.74 -9.45
CA GLU A 241 -11.29 -12.79 -9.50
C GLU A 241 -10.80 -11.34 -9.33
N CYS A 242 -9.86 -11.09 -8.41
CA CYS A 242 -9.19 -9.80 -8.25
C CYS A 242 -8.47 -9.37 -9.52
N SER A 243 -7.84 -10.31 -10.23
CA SER A 243 -7.18 -10.04 -11.49
C SER A 243 -8.17 -9.64 -12.60
N LYS A 244 -9.30 -10.34 -12.73
CA LYS A 244 -10.38 -9.97 -13.64
C LYS A 244 -10.96 -8.59 -13.31
N PHE A 245 -11.15 -8.31 -12.03
CA PHE A 245 -11.60 -6.99 -11.58
C PHE A 245 -10.60 -5.90 -11.98
N HIS A 246 -9.29 -6.15 -11.82
CA HIS A 246 -8.22 -5.22 -12.20
C HIS A 246 -8.33 -4.81 -13.67
N ILE A 247 -8.29 -5.76 -14.58
CA ILE A 247 -8.33 -5.47 -16.04
C ILE A 247 -9.62 -4.79 -16.49
N ASN A 248 -10.73 -5.07 -15.83
CA ASN A 248 -12.03 -4.50 -16.20
C ASN A 248 -12.25 -3.07 -15.67
N ASN A 249 -11.56 -2.67 -14.58
CA ASN A 249 -11.87 -1.41 -13.89
C ASN A 249 -10.69 -0.43 -13.81
N TYR A 250 -9.45 -0.91 -14.01
CA TYR A 250 -8.26 -0.09 -13.81
C TYR A 250 -7.25 -0.28 -14.93
N ASN A 251 -6.96 0.79 -15.67
CA ASN A 251 -5.87 0.80 -16.64
C ASN A 251 -4.57 1.29 -15.96
N ILE A 252 -4.04 0.50 -15.04
CA ILE A 252 -2.81 0.79 -14.31
C ILE A 252 -1.90 -0.44 -14.31
N LEU A 253 -0.60 -0.23 -14.10
CA LEU A 253 0.40 -1.28 -14.21
C LEU A 253 0.10 -2.48 -13.29
N SER A 254 -0.23 -2.22 -12.03
CA SER A 254 -0.51 -3.30 -11.06
C SER A 254 -1.36 -2.82 -9.88
N LEU A 255 -2.04 -3.77 -9.24
CA LEU A 255 -2.77 -3.59 -7.98
C LEU A 255 -2.27 -4.54 -6.92
N GLY A 256 -2.13 -4.04 -5.70
CA GLY A 256 -1.84 -4.84 -4.51
C GLY A 256 -3.12 -5.09 -3.72
N TRP A 257 -3.43 -6.35 -3.46
CA TRP A 257 -4.61 -6.80 -2.73
C TRP A 257 -4.21 -7.36 -1.39
N ASP A 258 -4.96 -7.04 -0.37
CA ASP A 258 -4.88 -7.70 0.92
C ASP A 258 -6.07 -8.64 1.07
N LEU A 259 -5.80 -9.94 1.09
CA LEU A 259 -6.81 -10.99 1.21
C LEU A 259 -6.67 -11.71 2.55
N MET A 260 -7.79 -12.25 3.03
CA MET A 260 -7.81 -13.10 4.22
C MET A 260 -8.70 -14.32 4.00
N TYR A 261 -8.27 -15.48 4.50
CA TYR A 261 -9.07 -16.69 4.56
C TYR A 261 -9.71 -16.80 5.95
N ASP A 262 -11.01 -16.94 5.98
CA ASP A 262 -11.78 -17.13 7.20
C ASP A 262 -12.06 -18.62 7.41
N CYS A 263 -11.54 -19.16 8.51
CA CYS A 263 -11.66 -20.59 8.83
C CYS A 263 -13.05 -20.99 9.28
N GLU A 264 -13.82 -20.07 9.79
CA GLU A 264 -15.19 -20.34 10.24
C GLU A 264 -16.11 -20.54 9.05
N THR A 265 -16.06 -19.65 8.08
CA THR A 265 -16.89 -19.73 6.86
C THR A 265 -16.22 -20.52 5.73
N LYS A 266 -14.92 -20.84 5.84
CA LYS A 266 -14.08 -21.47 4.81
C LYS A 266 -14.06 -20.67 3.50
N LYS A 267 -14.14 -19.35 3.57
CA LYS A 267 -14.14 -18.42 2.43
C LYS A 267 -12.95 -17.48 2.48
N ALA A 268 -12.54 -17.01 1.32
CA ALA A 268 -11.57 -15.93 1.17
C ALA A 268 -12.30 -14.59 0.97
N TYR A 269 -11.71 -13.52 1.48
CA TYR A 269 -12.27 -12.17 1.45
C TYR A 269 -11.22 -11.15 1.04
N VAL A 270 -11.63 -10.14 0.27
CA VAL A 270 -10.84 -8.94 -0.03
C VAL A 270 -10.98 -7.97 1.13
N LEU A 271 -9.87 -7.63 1.77
CA LEU A 271 -9.84 -6.64 2.86
C LEU A 271 -9.67 -5.22 2.34
N GLU A 272 -8.76 -5.05 1.37
CA GLU A 272 -8.45 -3.78 0.71
C GLU A 272 -7.69 -3.99 -0.61
N VAL A 273 -7.68 -2.95 -1.44
CA VAL A 273 -6.86 -2.84 -2.64
C VAL A 273 -5.99 -1.59 -2.56
N ASN A 274 -4.77 -1.69 -3.02
CA ASN A 274 -3.78 -0.62 -2.98
C ASN A 274 -3.21 -0.37 -4.36
N THR A 275 -3.35 0.86 -4.88
CA THR A 275 -2.68 1.32 -6.10
C THR A 275 -1.22 1.67 -5.86
N SER A 276 -0.89 2.08 -4.65
CA SER A 276 0.47 2.44 -4.18
C SER A 276 1.05 1.33 -3.31
N HIS A 277 1.08 0.10 -3.84
CA HIS A 277 1.58 -1.06 -3.10
C HIS A 277 3.10 -1.22 -3.25
N GLY A 278 3.76 -1.65 -2.17
CA GLY A 278 5.14 -2.14 -2.24
C GLY A 278 5.20 -3.58 -2.73
N LEU A 279 6.32 -3.97 -3.35
CA LEU A 279 6.56 -5.36 -3.75
C LEU A 279 6.90 -6.27 -2.56
N GLY A 280 6.95 -5.73 -1.36
CA GLY A 280 7.22 -6.49 -0.14
C GLY A 280 8.59 -7.17 -0.14
N LYS A 281 8.66 -8.37 0.44
CA LYS A 281 9.88 -9.20 0.49
C LYS A 281 10.02 -10.05 -0.79
N CYS A 282 9.89 -9.43 -1.97
CA CYS A 282 10.08 -10.11 -3.25
C CYS A 282 11.52 -10.55 -3.47
N LYS A 283 11.70 -11.64 -4.22
CA LYS A 283 13.02 -12.11 -4.64
C LYS A 283 13.57 -11.25 -5.80
N ARG A 284 14.88 -11.21 -5.97
CA ARG A 284 15.56 -10.45 -7.06
C ARG A 284 14.98 -10.75 -8.46
N ASN A 285 14.63 -12.01 -8.71
CA ASN A 285 14.03 -12.41 -9.99
C ASN A 285 12.63 -11.81 -10.20
N ASP A 286 11.84 -11.65 -9.13
CA ASP A 286 10.52 -11.04 -9.23
C ASP A 286 10.62 -9.56 -9.60
N VAL A 287 11.66 -8.87 -9.14
CA VAL A 287 11.92 -7.48 -9.55
C VAL A 287 12.21 -7.36 -11.03
N LYS A 288 13.07 -8.26 -11.57
CA LYS A 288 13.36 -8.28 -13.01
C LYS A 288 12.09 -8.54 -13.81
N ARG A 289 11.27 -9.49 -13.38
CA ARG A 289 9.97 -9.78 -14.00
C ARG A 289 9.06 -8.54 -13.94
N TYR A 290 8.93 -7.90 -12.79
CA TYR A 290 8.11 -6.71 -12.64
C TYR A 290 8.57 -5.55 -13.54
N LYS A 291 9.89 -5.31 -13.63
CA LYS A 291 10.47 -4.35 -14.59
C LYS A 291 10.10 -4.66 -16.05
N ASN A 292 10.08 -5.93 -16.43
CA ASN A 292 9.68 -6.33 -17.79
C ASN A 292 8.18 -6.03 -18.03
N TYR A 293 7.31 -6.26 -17.05
CA TYR A 293 5.90 -5.84 -17.13
C TYR A 293 5.77 -4.32 -17.27
N ALA A 294 6.52 -3.56 -16.45
CA ALA A 294 6.50 -2.10 -16.53
C ALA A 294 6.97 -1.59 -17.89
N LYS A 295 8.05 -2.18 -18.47
CA LYS A 295 8.53 -1.83 -19.81
C LYS A 295 7.44 -2.06 -20.87
N LYS A 296 6.78 -3.22 -20.85
CA LYS A 296 5.69 -3.54 -21.77
C LYS A 296 4.52 -2.57 -21.62
N PHE A 297 4.09 -2.31 -20.40
CA PHE A 297 2.99 -1.41 -20.10
C PHE A 297 3.23 0.02 -20.62
N TYR A 298 4.46 0.53 -20.46
CA TYR A 298 4.85 1.88 -20.89
C TYR A 298 5.40 1.96 -22.32
N ASN A 299 5.45 0.86 -23.06
CA ASN A 299 6.03 0.75 -24.43
C ASN A 299 7.47 1.30 -24.49
N ILE A 300 8.36 0.81 -23.59
CA ILE A 300 9.76 1.28 -23.46
C ILE A 300 10.74 0.14 -23.69
#